data_a03f163e7c08e173361c274cd17b64bc
#
_entry.id   a03f163e7c08e173361c274cd17b64bc
#
_cell.length_a   1.000
_cell.length_b   1.000
_cell.length_c   1.000
_cell.angle_alpha   90.00
_cell.angle_beta   90.00
_cell.angle_gamma   90.00
#
_symmetry.space_group_name_H-M   'P 1'
#
loop_
_entity.id
_entity.type
_entity.pdbx_description
1 polymer ?
#
loop_
_entity_poly.entity_id
_entity_poly.type
_entity_poly.pdbx_seq_one_letter_code
_entity_poly.pdbx_strand_id
1 'polypeptide(L)'
;MATEQFSGVTLTTKANVYFDGKCVSHSFTLADGTKKSVGVVRPATLTFGTAAAEIMECVGGSCEYKLDGTDEWKTSTVGESFHIPANSKFDIRVTEAYHYICHYA
;
A
#
# COMPACT_ATOMS: atom_id res chain seq x y z
N MET A 1 -5.95 -12.83 -8.85
CA MET A 1 -6.59 -13.15 -7.56
C MET A 1 -5.83 -12.48 -6.44
N ALA A 2 -6.52 -11.83 -5.52
CA ALA A 2 -5.87 -11.13 -4.41
C ALA A 2 -5.33 -12.12 -3.37
N THR A 3 -4.20 -11.76 -2.75
CA THR A 3 -3.64 -12.51 -1.62
C THR A 3 -4.51 -12.28 -0.40
N GLU A 4 -5.10 -13.33 0.16
CA GLU A 4 -6.04 -13.20 1.29
C GLU A 4 -5.36 -13.30 2.64
N GLN A 5 -4.25 -14.02 2.74
CA GLN A 5 -3.55 -14.21 4.01
C GLN A 5 -2.10 -14.61 3.81
N PHE A 6 -1.31 -14.39 4.84
CA PHE A 6 0.05 -14.87 4.94
C PHE A 6 0.17 -15.76 6.17
N SER A 7 0.98 -16.80 6.08
CA SER A 7 1.27 -17.71 7.19
C SER A 7 2.77 -17.75 7.46
N GLY A 8 3.15 -18.07 8.71
CA GLY A 8 4.56 -18.23 9.06
C GLY A 8 5.35 -16.93 9.01
N VAL A 9 4.71 -15.80 9.32
CA VAL A 9 5.37 -14.49 9.28
C VAL A 9 5.71 -13.99 10.68
N THR A 10 6.67 -13.08 10.75
CA THR A 10 6.98 -12.33 11.96
C THR A 10 6.30 -10.97 11.86
N LEU A 11 5.34 -10.72 12.72
CA LEU A 11 4.54 -9.50 12.69
C LEU A 11 5.05 -8.49 13.69
N THR A 12 5.26 -7.25 13.22
CA THR A 12 5.50 -6.11 14.13
C THR A 12 4.14 -5.60 14.59
N THR A 13 3.86 -5.73 15.88
CA THR A 13 2.53 -5.48 16.42
C THR A 13 2.19 -4.00 16.52
N LYS A 14 3.18 -3.12 16.69
CA LYS A 14 2.93 -1.69 16.74
C LYS A 14 2.65 -1.17 15.34
N ALA A 15 1.49 -0.56 15.16
CA ALA A 15 1.08 -0.02 13.87
C ALA A 15 1.92 1.18 13.44
N ASN A 16 2.08 1.35 12.14
CA ASN A 16 2.56 2.59 11.52
C ASN A 16 1.32 3.45 11.24
N VAL A 17 1.27 4.63 11.82
CA VAL A 17 0.12 5.52 11.69
C VAL A 17 0.54 6.76 10.91
N TYR A 18 -0.14 7.03 9.80
CA TYR A 18 0.16 8.15 8.92
C TYR A 18 -1.06 9.05 8.79
N PHE A 19 -0.82 10.36 8.58
CA PHE A 19 -1.87 11.36 8.31
C PHE A 19 -3.01 11.30 9.32
N ASP A 20 -2.67 11.33 10.62
CA ASP A 20 -3.64 11.30 11.72
C ASP A 20 -4.61 10.11 11.66
N GLY A 21 -4.12 8.95 11.24
CA GLY A 21 -4.93 7.73 11.19
C GLY A 21 -5.65 7.51 9.86
N LYS A 22 -5.42 8.35 8.85
CA LYS A 22 -6.01 8.12 7.51
C LYS A 22 -5.40 6.92 6.82
N CYS A 23 -4.17 6.54 7.21
CA CYS A 23 -3.53 5.32 6.77
C CYS A 23 -2.88 4.63 7.96
N VAL A 24 -3.15 3.35 8.13
CA VAL A 24 -2.57 2.54 9.20
C VAL A 24 -2.07 1.24 8.59
N SER A 25 -0.84 0.86 8.92
CA SER A 25 -0.26 -0.39 8.42
C SER A 25 0.50 -1.12 9.51
N HIS A 26 0.69 -2.43 9.31
CA HIS A 26 1.56 -3.25 10.14
C HIS A 26 2.62 -3.89 9.26
N SER A 27 3.87 -3.78 9.68
CA SER A 27 5.01 -4.39 8.99
C SER A 27 5.16 -5.84 9.41
N PHE A 28 5.54 -6.69 8.48
CA PHE A 28 5.83 -8.08 8.76
C PHE A 28 6.96 -8.58 7.86
N THR A 29 7.54 -9.70 8.27
CA THR A 29 8.68 -10.30 7.58
C THR A 29 8.35 -11.76 7.30
N LEU A 30 8.58 -12.18 6.06
CA LEU A 30 8.43 -13.58 5.66
C LEU A 30 9.59 -14.41 6.22
N ALA A 31 9.45 -15.74 6.18
CA ALA A 31 10.46 -16.67 6.69
C ALA A 31 11.83 -16.47 6.03
N ASP A 32 11.87 -16.01 4.77
CA ASP A 32 13.11 -15.75 4.03
C ASP A 32 13.71 -14.36 4.30
N GLY A 33 13.13 -13.57 5.19
CA GLY A 33 13.58 -12.22 5.50
C GLY A 33 12.98 -11.11 4.65
N THR A 34 12.14 -11.44 3.69
CA THR A 34 11.48 -10.44 2.84
C THR A 34 10.51 -9.60 3.66
N LYS A 35 10.62 -8.28 3.53
CA LYS A 35 9.75 -7.34 4.25
C LYS A 35 8.55 -6.95 3.42
N LYS A 36 7.40 -6.88 4.07
CA LYS A 36 6.14 -6.39 3.49
C LYS A 36 5.37 -5.64 4.55
N SER A 37 4.29 -4.99 4.15
CA SER A 37 3.32 -4.44 5.11
C SER A 37 1.91 -4.65 4.58
N VAL A 38 0.97 -4.67 5.50
CA VAL A 38 -0.46 -4.68 5.18
C VAL A 38 -1.09 -3.49 5.85
N GLY A 39 -2.03 -2.87 5.17
CA GLY A 39 -2.64 -1.67 5.72
C GLY A 39 -3.97 -1.33 5.11
N VAL A 40 -4.52 -0.25 5.62
CA VAL A 40 -5.76 0.32 5.15
C VAL A 40 -5.58 1.83 4.98
N VAL A 41 -6.07 2.35 3.86
CA VAL A 41 -6.21 3.79 3.63
C VAL A 41 -7.70 4.10 3.75
N ARG A 42 -8.02 5.02 4.67
CA ARG A 42 -9.38 5.47 4.89
C ARG A 42 -9.71 6.60 3.91
N PRO A 43 -11.00 6.97 3.74
CA PRO A 43 -11.38 8.01 2.79
C PRO A 43 -10.57 9.30 2.98
N ALA A 44 -9.75 9.61 1.96
CA ALA A 44 -8.85 10.76 1.96
C ALA A 44 -8.15 10.86 0.61
N THR A 45 -7.47 11.99 0.40
CA THR A 45 -6.50 12.15 -0.69
C THR A 45 -5.16 12.42 -0.04
N LEU A 46 -4.18 11.55 -0.29
CA LEU A 46 -2.89 11.55 0.39
C LEU A 46 -1.75 11.46 -0.62
N THR A 47 -0.58 11.97 -0.23
CA THR A 47 0.66 11.83 -1.00
C THR A 47 1.66 11.04 -0.18
N PHE A 48 2.17 9.95 -0.74
CA PHE A 48 3.21 9.12 -0.12
C PHE A 48 4.52 9.25 -0.87
N GLY A 49 5.62 9.28 -0.12
CA GLY A 49 6.97 9.20 -0.68
C GLY A 49 7.52 7.79 -0.57
N THR A 50 8.45 7.44 -1.46
CA THR A 50 9.15 6.17 -1.45
C THR A 50 10.65 6.36 -1.31
N ALA A 51 11.30 5.50 -0.52
CA ALA A 51 12.76 5.37 -0.53
C ALA A 51 13.14 4.20 -1.44
N ALA A 52 12.61 3.01 -1.17
CA ALA A 52 12.73 1.84 -2.04
C ALA A 52 11.53 1.78 -2.99
N ALA A 53 11.68 1.08 -4.10
CA ALA A 53 10.57 0.81 -4.99
C ALA A 53 9.52 -0.05 -4.28
N GLU A 54 8.24 0.15 -4.61
CA GLU A 54 7.12 -0.53 -3.97
C GLU A 54 6.15 -1.04 -5.01
N ILE A 55 5.46 -2.12 -4.64
CA ILE A 55 4.31 -2.63 -5.40
C ILE A 55 3.13 -2.63 -4.44
N MET A 56 2.08 -1.89 -4.79
CA MET A 56 0.85 -1.83 -4.01
C MET A 56 -0.18 -2.78 -4.62
N GLU A 57 -0.54 -3.81 -3.86
CA GLU A 57 -1.54 -4.80 -4.26
C GLU A 57 -2.85 -4.53 -3.52
N CYS A 58 -3.95 -4.39 -4.26
CA CYS A 58 -5.27 -4.18 -3.65
C CYS A 58 -5.87 -5.51 -3.22
N VAL A 59 -6.26 -5.61 -1.96
CA VAL A 59 -6.90 -6.80 -1.41
C VAL A 59 -8.32 -6.54 -0.92
N GLY A 60 -8.76 -5.29 -0.91
CA GLY A 60 -10.12 -4.91 -0.54
C GLY A 60 -10.40 -3.47 -0.94
N GLY A 61 -11.64 -3.18 -1.32
CA GLY A 61 -12.03 -1.85 -1.77
C GLY A 61 -11.40 -1.49 -3.10
N SER A 62 -11.09 -0.22 -3.26
CA SER A 62 -10.41 0.29 -4.47
C SER A 62 -9.78 1.65 -4.15
N CYS A 63 -8.89 2.08 -5.02
CA CYS A 63 -8.33 3.42 -4.95
C CYS A 63 -8.11 3.97 -6.36
N GLU A 64 -7.92 5.28 -6.41
CA GLU A 64 -7.34 5.93 -7.58
C GLU A 64 -5.95 6.40 -7.19
N TYR A 65 -4.99 6.31 -8.10
CA TYR A 65 -3.61 6.72 -7.85
C TYR A 65 -3.06 7.49 -9.05
N LYS A 66 -2.10 8.35 -8.74
CA LYS A 66 -1.40 9.14 -9.75
C LYS A 66 0.08 9.12 -9.41
N LEU A 67 0.90 8.64 -10.35
CA LEU A 67 2.35 8.59 -10.15
C LEU A 67 2.96 9.97 -10.39
N ASP A 68 4.09 10.23 -9.72
CA ASP A 68 4.83 11.47 -9.90
C ASP A 68 5.24 11.66 -11.35
N GLY A 69 5.07 12.87 -11.85
CA GLY A 69 5.37 13.20 -13.25
C GLY A 69 4.25 12.87 -14.23
N THR A 70 3.10 12.36 -13.74
CA THR A 70 1.93 12.09 -14.58
C THR A 70 0.76 12.94 -14.11
N ASP A 71 -0.18 13.21 -15.02
CA ASP A 71 -1.43 13.93 -14.71
C ASP A 71 -2.65 13.03 -14.78
N GLU A 72 -2.45 11.73 -14.96
CA GLU A 72 -3.53 10.77 -15.13
C GLU A 72 -3.77 9.98 -13.85
N TRP A 73 -5.02 10.01 -13.37
CA TRP A 73 -5.47 9.14 -12.30
C TRP A 73 -5.87 7.79 -12.88
N LYS A 74 -5.34 6.74 -12.27
CA LYS A 74 -5.67 5.34 -12.62
C LYS A 74 -6.38 4.69 -11.45
N THR A 75 -7.12 3.64 -11.73
CA THR A 75 -7.88 2.90 -10.70
C THR A 75 -7.21 1.56 -10.43
N SER A 76 -7.16 1.17 -9.15
CA SER A 76 -6.71 -0.16 -8.72
C SER A 76 -7.81 -0.80 -7.90
N THR A 77 -8.26 -1.97 -8.33
CA THR A 77 -9.30 -2.76 -7.67
C THR A 77 -8.73 -4.08 -7.17
N VAL A 78 -9.54 -4.85 -6.44
CA VAL A 78 -9.10 -6.12 -5.84
C VAL A 78 -8.42 -7.03 -6.87
N GLY A 79 -7.22 -7.49 -6.55
CA GLY A 79 -6.41 -8.34 -7.42
C GLY A 79 -5.46 -7.57 -8.33
N GLU A 80 -5.62 -6.26 -8.44
CA GLU A 80 -4.72 -5.42 -9.24
C GLU A 80 -3.59 -4.86 -8.38
N SER A 81 -2.50 -4.50 -9.02
CA SER A 81 -1.37 -3.87 -8.35
C SER A 81 -0.76 -2.78 -9.23
N PHE A 82 -0.03 -1.86 -8.61
CA PHE A 82 0.72 -0.86 -9.33
C PHE A 82 2.10 -0.67 -8.71
N HIS A 83 3.05 -0.24 -9.54
CA HIS A 83 4.46 -0.11 -9.17
C HIS A 83 4.82 1.37 -8.98
N ILE A 84 5.55 1.66 -7.91
CA ILE A 84 6.07 2.99 -7.64
C ILE A 84 7.61 2.90 -7.63
N PRO A 85 8.31 3.74 -8.40
CA PRO A 85 9.78 3.73 -8.39
C PRO A 85 10.38 4.11 -7.05
N ALA A 86 11.65 3.76 -6.83
CA ALA A 86 12.40 4.23 -5.68
C ALA A 86 12.61 5.74 -5.76
N ASN A 87 12.76 6.38 -4.62
CA ASN A 87 13.02 7.82 -4.48
C ASN A 87 12.02 8.67 -5.26
N SER A 88 10.74 8.32 -5.13
CA SER A 88 9.64 8.95 -5.86
C SER A 88 8.50 9.28 -4.91
N LYS A 89 7.35 9.58 -5.46
CA LYS A 89 6.12 9.81 -4.71
C LYS A 89 4.91 9.46 -5.57
N PHE A 90 3.77 9.30 -4.94
CA PHE A 90 2.50 9.10 -5.64
C PHE A 90 1.36 9.66 -4.81
N ASP A 91 0.30 10.05 -5.51
CA ASP A 91 -0.94 10.47 -4.88
C ASP A 91 -1.92 9.31 -4.90
N ILE A 92 -2.70 9.20 -3.84
CA ILE A 92 -3.76 8.20 -3.74
C ILE A 92 -5.01 8.90 -3.21
N ARG A 93 -6.16 8.59 -3.80
CA ARG A 93 -7.45 9.06 -3.28
C ARG A 93 -8.41 7.90 -3.14
N VAL A 94 -9.10 7.91 -2.02
CA VAL A 94 -9.94 6.80 -1.57
C VAL A 94 -11.28 7.35 -1.14
N THR A 95 -12.37 6.76 -1.61
CA THR A 95 -13.73 7.10 -1.20
C THR A 95 -14.31 6.07 -0.24
N GLU A 96 -13.85 4.83 -0.32
CA GLU A 96 -14.15 3.75 0.62
C GLU A 96 -12.83 3.13 1.05
N ALA A 97 -12.77 2.51 2.23
CA ALA A 97 -11.53 1.93 2.73
C ALA A 97 -10.84 1.08 1.68
N TYR A 98 -9.56 1.37 1.43
CA TYR A 98 -8.71 0.63 0.49
C TYR A 98 -7.74 -0.21 1.31
N HIS A 99 -7.82 -1.54 1.14
CA HIS A 99 -6.98 -2.48 1.85
C HIS A 99 -5.89 -2.97 0.91
N TYR A 100 -4.64 -2.98 1.39
CA TYR A 100 -3.51 -3.24 0.50
C TYR A 100 -2.42 -4.07 1.16
N ILE A 101 -1.61 -4.69 0.32
CA ILE A 101 -0.32 -5.24 0.69
C ILE A 101 0.72 -4.37 -0.02
N CYS A 102 1.73 -3.91 0.72
CA CYS A 102 2.87 -3.22 0.15
C CYS A 102 4.03 -4.19 0.08
N HIS A 103 4.53 -4.43 -1.13
CA HIS A 103 5.71 -5.25 -1.37
C HIS A 103 6.88 -4.31 -1.60
N TYR A 104 7.94 -4.44 -0.80
CA TYR A 104 9.13 -3.61 -0.92
C TYR A 104 10.18 -4.33 -1.77
N ALA A 105 10.85 -3.56 -2.62
CA ALA A 105 11.92 -4.10 -3.45
C ALA A 105 13.21 -4.27 -2.66
#